data_ee279a1b53f96b4e3234dc07128b3e03
#
_entry.id   ee279a1b53f96b4e3234dc07128b3e03
#
_cell.length_a   1.000
_cell.length_b   1.000
_cell.length_c   1.000
_cell.angle_alpha   90.00
_cell.angle_beta   90.00
_cell.angle_gamma   90.00
#
_symmetry.space_group_name_H-M   'P 1'
#
loop_
_entity.id
_entity.type
_entity.pdbx_description
1 polymer ?
#
loop_
_entity_poly.entity_id
_entity_poly.type
_entity_poly.pdbx_seq_one_letter_code
_entity_poly.pdbx_strand_id
1 'polypeptide(L)' 'MPEIKIVTEVAGRVCALPVQTGANVDEGDDVVFVEAMKMEIPVASPAAGKIKSILVGLDEVVAEGQVLVVIET' A
#
# COMPACT_ATOMS: atom_id res chain seq x y z
N MET A 1 17.76 -9.60 -1.69
CA MET A 1 17.09 -8.65 -2.57
C MET A 1 16.60 -7.49 -1.76
N PRO A 2 16.75 -6.26 -2.24
CA PRO A 2 16.26 -5.12 -1.48
C PRO A 2 14.76 -5.14 -1.28
N GLU A 3 14.34 -4.68 -0.13
CA GLU A 3 12.92 -4.55 0.20
C GLU A 3 12.61 -3.09 0.39
N ILE A 4 11.44 -2.68 -0.08
CA ILE A 4 10.96 -1.32 0.08
C ILE A 4 9.62 -1.40 0.81
N LYS A 5 9.52 -0.62 1.89
CA LYS A 5 8.28 -0.56 2.68
C LYS A 5 7.45 0.60 2.15
N ILE A 6 6.21 0.29 1.79
CA ILE A 6 5.26 1.30 1.33
C ILE A 6 4.42 1.72 2.52
N VAL A 7 4.53 3.00 2.88
CA VAL A 7 3.84 3.54 4.05
C VAL A 7 2.73 4.49 3.62
N THR A 8 1.72 4.63 4.48
CA THR A 8 0.68 5.63 4.25
C THR A 8 1.11 6.97 4.81
N GLU A 9 0.81 8.05 4.08
CA GLU A 9 1.08 9.40 4.54
C GLU A 9 -0.12 9.99 5.29
N VAL A 10 -1.24 9.26 5.32
CA VAL A 10 -2.45 9.74 6.00
C VAL A 10 -3.01 8.65 6.89
N ALA A 11 -3.63 9.05 7.99
CA ALA A 11 -4.40 8.14 8.82
C ALA A 11 -5.79 7.96 8.21
N GLY A 12 -6.30 6.75 8.23
CA GLY A 12 -7.63 6.48 7.67
C GLY A 12 -7.94 5.00 7.67
N ARG A 13 -8.85 4.59 6.79
CA ARG A 13 -9.31 3.22 6.70
C ARG A 13 -8.95 2.66 5.32
N VAL A 14 -8.42 1.46 5.29
CA VAL A 14 -8.12 0.80 4.01
C VAL A 14 -9.43 0.46 3.32
N CYS A 15 -9.70 1.07 2.17
CA CYS A 15 -10.94 0.86 1.46
C CYS A 15 -10.79 0.02 0.19
N ALA A 16 -9.57 -0.19 -0.28
CA ALA A 16 -9.32 -1.11 -1.40
C ALA A 16 -7.88 -1.60 -1.37
N LEU A 17 -7.70 -2.87 -1.78
CA LEU A 17 -6.39 -3.51 -1.92
C LEU A 17 -6.34 -4.15 -3.30
N PRO A 18 -6.02 -3.38 -4.35
CA PRO A 18 -6.08 -3.90 -5.71
C PRO A 18 -4.92 -4.82 -6.09
N VAL A 19 -4.03 -5.14 -5.15
CA VAL A 19 -2.86 -5.99 -5.42
C VAL A 19 -2.90 -7.26 -4.58
N GLN A 20 -2.13 -8.26 -5.01
CA GLN A 20 -2.01 -9.53 -4.31
C GLN A 20 -0.54 -9.84 -4.07
N THR A 21 -0.26 -10.61 -3.02
CA THR A 21 1.09 -11.11 -2.75
C THR A 21 1.57 -11.89 -3.98
N GLY A 22 2.79 -11.61 -4.40
CA GLY A 22 3.40 -12.23 -5.57
C GLY A 22 3.18 -11.48 -6.87
N ALA A 23 2.29 -10.47 -6.89
CA ALA A 23 2.05 -9.69 -8.10
C ALA A 23 3.18 -8.70 -8.35
N ASN A 24 3.43 -8.38 -9.62
CA ASN A 24 4.40 -7.36 -9.98
C ASN A 24 3.71 -6.01 -10.03
N VAL A 25 4.43 -4.98 -9.63
CA VAL A 25 3.96 -3.60 -9.70
C VAL A 25 5.02 -2.73 -10.34
N ASP A 26 4.58 -1.66 -10.98
CA ASP A 26 5.47 -0.64 -11.53
C ASP A 26 5.48 0.57 -10.63
N GLU A 27 6.49 1.40 -10.77
CA GLU A 27 6.53 2.68 -10.07
C GLU A 27 5.27 3.48 -10.43
N GLY A 28 4.57 3.98 -9.41
CA GLY A 28 3.35 4.76 -9.60
C GLY A 28 2.07 3.96 -9.59
N ASP A 29 2.15 2.62 -9.59
CA ASP A 29 0.94 1.79 -9.49
C ASP A 29 0.32 1.95 -8.11
N ASP A 30 -1.01 2.06 -8.06
CA ASP A 30 -1.72 2.17 -6.78
C ASP A 30 -1.80 0.80 -6.14
N VAL A 31 -1.30 0.68 -4.91
CA VAL A 31 -1.28 -0.61 -4.21
C VAL A 31 -2.29 -0.69 -3.08
N VAL A 32 -2.65 0.45 -2.49
CA VAL A 32 -3.65 0.53 -1.42
C VAL A 32 -4.43 1.83 -1.61
N PHE A 33 -5.72 1.80 -1.29
CA PHE A 33 -6.52 3.02 -1.20
C PHE A 33 -6.92 3.21 0.25
N VAL A 34 -6.66 4.40 0.79
CA VAL A 34 -7.00 4.76 2.17
C VAL A 34 -8.07 5.83 2.12
N GLU A 35 -9.17 5.58 2.82
CA GLU A 35 -10.25 6.58 2.92
C GLU A 35 -9.96 7.48 4.11
N ALA A 36 -9.88 8.78 3.86
CA ALA A 36 -9.69 9.79 4.88
C ALA A 36 -10.49 11.02 4.48
N MET A 37 -11.19 11.62 5.43
CA MET A 37 -11.98 12.84 5.20
C MET A 37 -12.92 12.72 4.01
N LYS A 38 -13.57 11.57 3.87
CA LYS A 38 -14.54 11.25 2.81
C LYS A 38 -13.90 11.22 1.41
N MET A 39 -12.58 11.03 1.34
CA MET A 39 -11.85 10.91 0.08
C MET A 39 -11.09 9.60 0.05
N GLU A 40 -10.99 9.00 -1.13
CA GLU A 40 -10.14 7.83 -1.34
C GLU A 40 -8.79 8.33 -1.80
N ILE A 41 -7.77 8.03 -1.01
CA ILE A 41 -6.41 8.50 -1.28
C ILE A 41 -5.58 7.31 -1.72
N PRO A 42 -5.05 7.30 -2.95
CA PRO A 42 -4.23 6.19 -3.41
C PRO A 42 -2.84 6.26 -2.79
N VAL A 43 -2.32 5.09 -2.44
CA VAL A 43 -0.94 4.94 -2.02
C VAL A 43 -0.23 4.19 -3.13
N ALA A 44 0.70 4.87 -3.80
CA ALA A 44 1.37 4.32 -4.96
C ALA A 44 2.70 3.68 -4.59
N SER A 45 3.11 2.71 -5.41
CA SER A 45 4.41 2.08 -5.24
C SER A 45 5.50 3.06 -5.65
N PRO A 46 6.56 3.24 -4.82
CA PRO A 46 7.65 4.15 -5.16
C PRO A 46 8.65 3.55 -6.15
N ALA A 47 8.52 2.27 -6.48
CA ALA A 47 9.45 1.59 -7.38
C ALA A 47 8.79 0.37 -7.98
N ALA A 48 9.35 -0.10 -9.09
CA ALA A 48 8.93 -1.37 -9.68
C ALA A 48 9.43 -2.52 -8.82
N GLY A 49 8.62 -3.54 -8.65
CA GLY A 49 9.01 -4.71 -7.87
C GLY A 49 7.89 -5.71 -7.76
N LYS A 50 8.05 -6.63 -6.82
CA LYS A 50 7.09 -7.70 -6.57
C LYS A 50 6.53 -7.55 -5.16
N ILE A 51 5.22 -7.70 -5.02
CA ILE A 51 4.57 -7.64 -3.72
C ILE A 51 5.05 -8.83 -2.88
N LYS A 52 5.80 -8.54 -1.82
CA LYS A 52 6.29 -9.58 -0.92
C LYS A 52 5.28 -9.89 0.16
N SER A 53 4.73 -8.86 0.79
CA SER A 53 3.73 -9.06 1.83
C SER A 53 2.82 -7.85 1.91
N ILE A 54 1.56 -8.13 2.28
CA ILE A 54 0.55 -7.11 2.52
C ILE A 54 0.24 -7.17 4.01
N LEU A 55 0.50 -6.09 4.72
CA LEU A 55 0.47 -6.06 6.19
C LEU A 55 -0.84 -5.53 6.75
N VAL A 56 -1.79 -5.18 5.89
CA VAL A 56 -3.09 -4.64 6.29
C VAL A 56 -4.20 -5.35 5.55
N GLY A 57 -5.41 -5.26 6.08
CA GLY A 57 -6.60 -5.81 5.45
C GLY A 57 -7.62 -4.75 5.11
N LEU A 58 -8.63 -5.11 4.32
CA LEU A 58 -9.73 -4.23 4.02
C LEU A 58 -10.42 -3.82 5.33
N ASP A 59 -10.83 -2.56 5.38
CA ASP A 59 -11.51 -1.94 6.52
C ASP A 59 -10.64 -1.73 7.74
N GLU A 60 -9.36 -2.10 7.68
CA GLU A 60 -8.43 -1.85 8.79
C GLU A 60 -8.14 -0.35 8.89
N VAL A 61 -8.11 0.15 10.13
CA VAL A 61 -7.73 1.53 10.39
C VAL A 61 -6.21 1.61 10.50
N VAL A 62 -5.62 2.55 9.78
CA VAL A 62 -4.17 2.72 9.73
C VAL A 62 -3.79 4.11 10.20
N ALA A 63 -2.59 4.22 10.78
CA ALA A 63 -2.04 5.49 11.25
C ALA A 63 -1.05 6.04 10.23
N GLU A 64 -0.86 7.34 10.26
CA GLU A 64 0.14 8.00 9.43
C GLU A 64 1.51 7.35 9.67
N GLY A 65 2.21 7.02 8.59
CA GLY A 65 3.53 6.40 8.65
C GLY A 65 3.51 4.88 8.82
N GLN A 66 2.33 4.28 8.93
CA GLN A 66 2.24 2.84 9.09
C GLN A 66 2.60 2.13 7.79
N VAL A 67 3.36 1.04 7.89
CA VAL A 67 3.73 0.24 6.72
C VAL A 67 2.51 -0.56 6.27
N LEU A 68 2.16 -0.45 4.99
CA LEU A 68 1.01 -1.13 4.41
C LEU A 68 1.41 -2.37 3.63
N VAL A 69 2.46 -2.26 2.83
CA VAL A 69 2.89 -3.30 1.89
C VAL A 69 4.41 -3.28 1.83
N VAL A 70 5.00 -4.45 1.63
CA VAL A 70 6.45 -4.57 1.39
C VAL A 70 6.63 -5.14 -0.01
N ILE A 71 7.48 -4.50 -0.81
CA ILE A 71 7.82 -5.00 -2.14
C ILE A 71 9.30 -5.40 -2.18
N GLU A 72 9.63 -6.32 -3.07
CA GLU A 72 11.01 -6.72 -3.36
C GLU A 72 11.39 -6.22 -4.74
N THR A 73 12.56 -5.61 -4.84
CA THR A 73 13.08 -5.12 -6.13
C THR A 73 14.24 -5.98 -6.63
#